data_fefe13e9e545d45df5d9b4c80d64243b
#
_entry.id   fefe13e9e545d45df5d9b4c80d64243b
#
_cell.length_a   1.000
_cell.length_b   1.000
_cell.length_c   1.000
_cell.angle_alpha   90.00
_cell.angle_beta   90.00
_cell.angle_gamma   90.00
#
_symmetry.space_group_name_H-M   'P 1'
#
loop_
_entity.id
_entity.type
_entity.pdbx_description
1 polymer ?
#
loop_
_entity_poly.entity_id
_entity_poly.type
_entity_poly.pdbx_seq_one_letter_code
_entity_poly.pdbx_strand_id
1 'polypeptide(L)'
;MKTAVSALALAAGLTLSLPVLAESRTSYGPQLEGFSYPHPLKHYRFESQGKPMQMAYMDVAPTGQANGRTALLLHGKNFCGATWERTIEVLSEAGYRVIAPDQVGFCSSSKPEGYQFSFAQLAHNTQALLQQEGIDQVSVIGHSMGGMLAARLALNYPQLAEQLVLVNPIGLEDWQAEGVPYAHIDQLYQAELKTDFDSIKAYQQKFYYNGNWKPEYDRWVAMLAGMYAGEGKERVAWNQAQTSEMVFTQPVIHEFPRISTPTLLLIGGLDRTAPGANRAPDEVAKRLGNYPELGRQAAAMIPQARLVAFPDLGHSPQVEAPEEFHRALIEGLQR
;
A
#
# COMPACT_ATOMS: atom_id res chain seq x y z
N MET A 1 64.25 39.33 -32.80
CA MET A 1 63.44 38.12 -32.79
C MET A 1 62.97 37.92 -31.34
N LYS A 2 61.74 38.20 -31.08
CA LYS A 2 61.11 38.03 -29.75
C LYS A 2 60.08 36.94 -29.89
N THR A 3 60.24 35.82 -29.22
CA THR A 3 59.36 34.69 -29.17
C THR A 3 58.31 34.94 -28.04
N ALA A 4 57.05 34.97 -28.39
CA ALA A 4 55.94 35.02 -27.46
C ALA A 4 55.54 33.60 -27.08
N VAL A 5 55.42 33.32 -25.76
CA VAL A 5 54.92 32.09 -25.17
C VAL A 5 53.49 32.35 -24.75
N SER A 6 52.53 31.67 -25.39
CA SER A 6 51.10 31.71 -24.99
C SER A 6 50.86 30.67 -23.89
N ALA A 7 50.39 31.12 -22.74
CA ALA A 7 49.93 30.24 -21.65
C ALA A 7 48.42 29.92 -21.86
N LEU A 8 48.11 28.63 -22.01
CA LEU A 8 46.77 28.10 -22.04
C LEU A 8 46.27 27.85 -20.60
N ALA A 9 45.27 28.58 -20.14
CA ALA A 9 44.63 28.35 -18.86
C ALA A 9 43.55 27.27 -19.00
N LEU A 10 43.73 26.12 -18.37
CA LEU A 10 42.76 25.06 -18.24
C LEU A 10 41.80 25.43 -17.09
N ALA A 11 40.56 25.78 -17.42
CA ALA A 11 39.49 25.93 -16.42
C ALA A 11 38.91 24.55 -16.09
N ALA A 12 39.27 24.00 -14.92
CA ALA A 12 38.62 22.80 -14.40
C ALA A 12 37.26 23.18 -13.80
N GLY A 13 36.17 22.83 -14.49
CA GLY A 13 34.84 22.95 -13.97
C GLY A 13 34.58 21.89 -12.87
N LEU A 14 34.51 22.28 -11.62
CA LEU A 14 33.98 21.45 -10.53
C LEU A 14 32.46 21.38 -10.71
N THR A 15 31.94 20.28 -11.20
CA THR A 15 30.53 19.92 -11.05
C THR A 15 30.33 19.43 -9.62
N LEU A 16 29.78 20.28 -8.78
CA LEU A 16 29.26 19.88 -7.47
C LEU A 16 28.01 18.99 -7.68
N SER A 17 28.21 17.68 -7.63
CA SER A 17 27.12 16.73 -7.43
C SER A 17 26.60 16.92 -6.01
N LEU A 18 25.43 17.53 -5.87
CA LEU A 18 24.71 17.59 -4.59
C LEU A 18 24.36 16.16 -4.15
N PRO A 19 24.58 15.80 -2.90
CA PRO A 19 24.40 14.42 -2.45
C PRO A 19 22.91 14.07 -2.34
N VAL A 20 22.54 12.95 -2.91
CA VAL A 20 21.27 12.21 -2.73
C VAL A 20 21.00 11.82 -1.26
N LEU A 21 21.87 12.19 -0.34
CA LEU A 21 21.82 11.88 1.10
C LEU A 21 20.76 12.68 1.90
N ALA A 22 20.03 13.64 1.31
CA ALA A 22 19.11 14.48 2.06
C ALA A 22 17.76 13.81 2.36
N GLU A 23 17.26 12.92 1.51
CA GLU A 23 15.94 12.30 1.70
C GLU A 23 15.91 11.24 2.80
N SER A 24 17.01 10.51 3.04
CA SER A 24 17.08 9.45 4.06
C SER A 24 17.04 9.95 5.51
N ARG A 25 17.16 11.27 5.74
CA ARG A 25 17.17 11.91 7.06
C ARG A 25 15.98 12.82 7.33
N THR A 26 15.00 12.87 6.44
CA THR A 26 13.81 13.69 6.65
C THR A 26 12.99 13.11 7.80
N SER A 27 12.64 13.97 8.77
CA SER A 27 11.74 13.63 9.87
C SER A 27 10.37 14.23 9.57
N TYR A 28 9.33 13.41 9.73
CA TYR A 28 7.94 13.84 9.63
C TYR A 28 7.24 13.68 10.98
N GLY A 29 6.15 14.43 11.18
CA GLY A 29 5.28 14.23 12.33
C GLY A 29 4.56 12.86 12.28
N PRO A 30 3.89 12.47 13.39
CA PRO A 30 3.23 11.17 13.50
C PRO A 30 2.04 11.00 12.53
N GLN A 31 1.49 12.10 12.00
CA GLN A 31 0.48 12.10 10.94
C GLN A 31 1.08 12.55 9.60
N LEU A 32 2.35 12.22 9.38
CA LEU A 32 3.10 12.50 8.15
C LEU A 32 3.14 14.02 7.83
N GLU A 33 3.07 14.86 8.85
CA GLU A 33 3.18 16.32 8.71
C GLU A 33 4.54 16.67 8.09
N GLY A 34 4.51 17.50 7.05
CA GLY A 34 5.69 17.89 6.28
C GLY A 34 5.93 17.07 5.01
N PHE A 35 5.22 15.97 4.80
CA PHE A 35 5.26 15.24 3.53
C PHE A 35 4.31 15.86 2.50
N SER A 36 4.77 15.96 1.25
CA SER A 36 3.95 16.51 0.16
C SER A 36 3.20 15.38 -0.56
N TYR A 37 1.88 15.37 -0.41
CA TYR A 37 1.00 14.49 -1.17
C TYR A 37 0.86 14.96 -2.62
N PRO A 38 0.63 14.04 -3.58
CA PRO A 38 0.46 14.41 -5.00
C PRO A 38 -0.81 15.22 -5.28
N HIS A 39 -1.81 15.10 -4.41
CA HIS A 39 -3.07 15.87 -4.47
C HIS A 39 -3.44 16.41 -3.09
N PRO A 40 -4.26 17.48 -3.02
CA PRO A 40 -4.70 18.04 -1.74
C PRO A 40 -5.42 17.01 -0.88
N LEU A 41 -5.11 17.00 0.41
CA LEU A 41 -5.80 16.16 1.38
C LEU A 41 -7.10 16.81 1.85
N LYS A 42 -8.17 16.02 1.86
CA LYS A 42 -9.38 16.26 2.63
C LYS A 42 -9.35 15.44 3.92
N HIS A 43 -10.22 15.75 4.87
CA HIS A 43 -10.29 15.11 6.16
C HIS A 43 -11.72 14.75 6.52
N TYR A 44 -11.99 13.46 6.66
CA TYR A 44 -13.21 12.92 7.23
C TYR A 44 -13.06 12.81 8.75
N ARG A 45 -13.86 13.58 9.50
CA ARG A 45 -13.86 13.57 10.97
C ARG A 45 -15.07 12.79 11.47
N PHE A 46 -14.85 11.89 12.41
CA PHE A 46 -15.88 11.01 12.96
C PHE A 46 -15.51 10.57 14.37
N GLU A 47 -16.42 9.88 15.04
CA GLU A 47 -16.16 9.23 16.31
C GLU A 47 -16.09 7.71 16.10
N SER A 48 -15.08 7.07 16.69
CA SER A 48 -14.94 5.61 16.66
C SER A 48 -14.36 5.11 17.98
N GLN A 49 -15.01 4.11 18.57
CA GLN A 49 -14.63 3.53 19.86
C GLN A 49 -14.50 4.59 20.98
N GLY A 50 -15.42 5.58 20.99
CA GLY A 50 -15.43 6.67 21.96
C GLY A 50 -14.28 7.68 21.81
N LYS A 51 -13.65 7.76 20.65
CA LYS A 51 -12.53 8.65 20.35
C LYS A 51 -12.80 9.50 19.10
N PRO A 52 -12.44 10.80 19.13
CA PRO A 52 -12.45 11.62 17.93
C PRO A 52 -11.36 11.12 16.96
N MET A 53 -11.75 10.87 15.74
CA MET A 53 -10.90 10.30 14.69
C MET A 53 -10.94 11.17 13.44
N GLN A 54 -9.88 11.06 12.65
CA GLN A 54 -9.76 11.70 11.35
C GLN A 54 -9.14 10.73 10.36
N MET A 55 -9.78 10.56 9.19
CA MET A 55 -9.15 9.95 8.03
C MET A 55 -8.79 11.02 7.01
N ALA A 56 -7.53 11.08 6.63
CA ALA A 56 -7.07 11.88 5.50
C ALA A 56 -7.32 11.11 4.19
N TYR A 57 -7.68 11.80 3.13
CA TYR A 57 -7.87 11.19 1.81
C TYR A 57 -7.67 12.20 0.70
N MET A 58 -7.21 11.72 -0.44
CA MET A 58 -7.24 12.46 -1.69
C MET A 58 -8.56 12.16 -2.40
N ASP A 59 -9.19 13.21 -2.95
CA ASP A 59 -10.41 13.14 -3.75
C ASP A 59 -10.15 13.87 -5.07
N VAL A 60 -9.97 13.10 -6.12
CA VAL A 60 -9.53 13.60 -7.42
C VAL A 60 -10.65 13.44 -8.43
N ALA A 61 -11.10 14.56 -8.98
CA ALA A 61 -12.10 14.57 -10.05
C ALA A 61 -11.52 14.00 -11.35
N PRO A 62 -12.37 13.48 -12.24
CA PRO A 62 -11.93 13.09 -13.58
C PRO A 62 -11.22 14.25 -14.31
N THR A 63 -10.06 13.96 -14.88
CA THR A 63 -9.36 14.89 -15.79
C THR A 63 -9.70 14.63 -17.25
N GLY A 64 -10.09 13.40 -17.59
CA GLY A 64 -10.70 13.03 -18.87
C GLY A 64 -12.23 13.20 -18.86
N GLN A 65 -12.89 12.67 -19.89
CA GLN A 65 -14.35 12.66 -19.94
C GLN A 65 -14.90 11.80 -18.81
N ALA A 66 -15.70 12.40 -17.91
CA ALA A 66 -16.27 11.70 -16.77
C ALA A 66 -17.12 10.49 -17.22
N ASN A 67 -16.87 9.33 -16.61
CA ASN A 67 -17.58 8.08 -16.88
C ASN A 67 -18.69 7.78 -15.85
N GLY A 68 -18.86 8.66 -14.85
CA GLY A 68 -19.85 8.52 -13.78
C GLY A 68 -19.47 7.51 -12.69
N ARG A 69 -18.29 6.89 -12.75
CA ARG A 69 -17.83 5.87 -11.81
C ARG A 69 -16.79 6.45 -10.83
N THR A 70 -16.72 5.84 -9.66
CA THR A 70 -15.71 6.17 -8.63
C THR A 70 -14.80 4.98 -8.38
N ALA A 71 -13.50 5.22 -8.33
CA ALA A 71 -12.49 4.24 -7.90
C ALA A 71 -12.06 4.55 -6.46
N LEU A 72 -12.05 3.52 -5.60
CA LEU A 72 -11.52 3.58 -4.24
C LEU A 72 -10.20 2.84 -4.19
N LEU A 73 -9.12 3.51 -3.77
CA LEU A 73 -7.76 2.96 -3.70
C LEU A 73 -7.34 2.70 -2.26
N LEU A 74 -7.15 1.45 -1.89
CA LEU A 74 -6.76 1.01 -0.55
C LEU A 74 -5.30 0.58 -0.52
N HIS A 75 -4.47 1.31 0.23
CA HIS A 75 -3.02 1.12 0.28
C HIS A 75 -2.58 -0.11 1.09
N GLY A 76 -1.37 -0.61 0.82
CA GLY A 76 -0.70 -1.64 1.61
C GLY A 76 -0.14 -1.12 2.94
N LYS A 77 0.27 -2.05 3.83
CA LYS A 77 0.77 -1.71 5.17
C LYS A 77 1.99 -0.77 5.15
N ASN A 78 2.90 -0.95 4.21
CA ASN A 78 4.12 -0.14 4.07
C ASN A 78 3.97 1.00 3.07
N PHE A 79 2.76 1.43 2.82
CA PHE A 79 2.42 2.49 1.88
C PHE A 79 1.33 3.40 2.44
N CYS A 80 1.09 4.51 1.76
CA CYS A 80 0.05 5.49 2.00
C CYS A 80 -0.81 5.67 0.75
N GLY A 81 -1.89 6.42 0.86
CA GLY A 81 -2.65 6.84 -0.31
C GLY A 81 -1.79 7.52 -1.39
N ALA A 82 -0.73 8.24 -0.96
CA ALA A 82 0.22 8.89 -1.86
C ALA A 82 0.91 7.95 -2.85
N THR A 83 1.14 6.69 -2.48
CA THR A 83 1.79 5.72 -3.37
C THR A 83 0.95 5.32 -4.58
N TRP A 84 -0.31 5.69 -4.59
CA TRP A 84 -1.21 5.53 -5.72
C TRP A 84 -1.13 6.68 -6.76
N GLU A 85 -0.17 7.61 -6.61
CA GLU A 85 -0.01 8.81 -7.47
C GLU A 85 -0.25 8.50 -8.95
N ARG A 86 0.52 7.58 -9.53
CA ARG A 86 0.38 7.22 -10.95
C ARG A 86 -0.95 6.54 -11.27
N THR A 87 -1.48 5.73 -10.35
CA THR A 87 -2.80 5.09 -10.53
C THR A 87 -3.92 6.11 -10.48
N ILE A 88 -3.83 7.13 -9.62
CA ILE A 88 -4.79 8.23 -9.56
C ILE A 88 -4.82 8.99 -10.89
N GLU A 89 -3.64 9.33 -11.45
CA GLU A 89 -3.54 10.00 -12.75
C GLU A 89 -4.24 9.20 -13.85
N VAL A 90 -3.87 7.92 -14.00
CA VAL A 90 -4.41 7.05 -15.06
C VAL A 90 -5.92 6.87 -14.93
N LEU A 91 -6.44 6.67 -13.72
CA LEU A 91 -7.87 6.50 -13.49
C LEU A 91 -8.65 7.80 -13.71
N SER A 92 -8.10 8.96 -13.31
CA SER A 92 -8.74 10.25 -13.55
C SER A 92 -8.77 10.60 -15.04
N GLU A 93 -7.71 10.29 -15.78
CA GLU A 93 -7.66 10.41 -17.25
C GLU A 93 -8.70 9.48 -17.92
N ALA A 94 -8.92 8.28 -17.36
CA ALA A 94 -9.94 7.33 -17.81
C ALA A 94 -11.37 7.70 -17.40
N GLY A 95 -11.56 8.85 -16.77
CA GLY A 95 -12.87 9.41 -16.42
C GLY A 95 -13.42 9.03 -15.05
N TYR A 96 -12.66 8.36 -14.20
CA TYR A 96 -13.07 8.03 -12.82
C TYR A 96 -12.86 9.20 -11.85
N ARG A 97 -13.81 9.43 -10.93
CA ARG A 97 -13.49 10.09 -9.65
C ARG A 97 -12.66 9.11 -8.82
N VAL A 98 -11.59 9.58 -8.18
CA VAL A 98 -10.69 8.71 -7.41
C VAL A 98 -10.66 9.14 -5.95
N ILE A 99 -10.95 8.21 -5.05
CA ILE A 99 -10.84 8.37 -3.60
C ILE A 99 -9.70 7.48 -3.10
N ALA A 100 -8.69 8.08 -2.49
CA ALA A 100 -7.52 7.38 -1.96
C ALA A 100 -7.29 7.76 -0.49
N PRO A 101 -7.91 7.04 0.48
CA PRO A 101 -7.75 7.33 1.90
C PRO A 101 -6.45 6.73 2.45
N ASP A 102 -5.88 7.42 3.43
CA ASP A 102 -5.01 6.80 4.42
C ASP A 102 -5.89 6.15 5.49
N GLN A 103 -5.68 4.88 5.78
CA GLN A 103 -6.47 4.20 6.80
C GLN A 103 -6.11 4.70 8.21
N VAL A 104 -7.04 4.58 9.16
CA VAL A 104 -6.74 4.84 10.58
C VAL A 104 -5.55 3.98 11.02
N GLY A 105 -4.60 4.59 11.72
CA GLY A 105 -3.32 3.96 12.09
C GLY A 105 -2.18 4.24 11.11
N PHE A 106 -2.47 4.83 9.94
CA PHE A 106 -1.50 5.06 8.87
C PHE A 106 -1.38 6.53 8.48
N CYS A 107 -0.24 6.90 8.03
CA CYS A 107 0.13 8.11 7.28
C CYS A 107 -0.51 9.40 7.85
N SER A 108 -1.33 10.14 7.11
CA SER A 108 -1.94 11.39 7.59
C SER A 108 -3.24 11.20 8.38
N SER A 109 -3.66 9.95 8.61
CA SER A 109 -4.82 9.64 9.45
C SER A 109 -4.46 9.48 10.92
N SER A 110 -5.48 9.54 11.79
CA SER A 110 -5.33 9.38 13.24
C SER A 110 -4.61 8.10 13.63
N LYS A 111 -3.73 8.21 14.61
CA LYS A 111 -3.04 7.08 15.26
C LYS A 111 -3.47 7.02 16.73
N PRO A 112 -4.62 6.39 17.01
CA PRO A 112 -5.21 6.39 18.34
C PRO A 112 -4.47 5.45 19.30
N GLU A 113 -4.44 5.83 20.56
CA GLU A 113 -4.09 4.94 21.65
C GLU A 113 -5.29 4.08 22.04
N GLY A 114 -5.05 2.79 22.38
CA GLY A 114 -6.08 1.88 22.86
C GLY A 114 -7.22 1.67 21.86
N TYR A 115 -6.92 1.56 20.57
CA TYR A 115 -7.86 1.27 19.51
C TYR A 115 -7.79 -0.20 19.12
N GLN A 116 -8.96 -0.84 19.02
CA GLN A 116 -9.03 -2.21 18.55
C GLN A 116 -9.13 -2.23 17.02
N PHE A 117 -8.02 -2.53 16.37
CA PHE A 117 -7.96 -2.67 14.92
C PHE A 117 -8.61 -3.97 14.45
N SER A 118 -9.46 -3.85 13.43
CA SER A 118 -9.97 -4.98 12.66
C SER A 118 -10.26 -4.56 11.22
N PHE A 119 -10.16 -5.51 10.29
CA PHE A 119 -10.57 -5.24 8.91
C PHE A 119 -12.04 -4.83 8.80
N ALA A 120 -12.90 -5.39 9.66
CA ALA A 120 -14.31 -4.99 9.71
C ALA A 120 -14.47 -3.52 10.15
N GLN A 121 -13.69 -3.06 11.14
CA GLN A 121 -13.73 -1.66 11.58
C GLN A 121 -13.15 -0.71 10.52
N LEU A 122 -12.03 -1.08 9.87
CA LEU A 122 -11.47 -0.26 8.79
C LEU A 122 -12.42 -0.19 7.59
N ALA A 123 -13.08 -1.29 7.24
CA ALA A 123 -14.11 -1.30 6.19
C ALA A 123 -15.30 -0.41 6.55
N HIS A 124 -15.76 -0.43 7.80
CA HIS A 124 -16.82 0.45 8.29
C HIS A 124 -16.43 1.93 8.20
N ASN A 125 -15.23 2.29 8.67
CA ASN A 125 -14.74 3.67 8.58
C ASN A 125 -14.65 4.14 7.12
N THR A 126 -14.19 3.28 6.22
CA THR A 126 -14.08 3.58 4.78
C THR A 126 -15.46 3.74 4.15
N GLN A 127 -16.41 2.86 4.46
CA GLN A 127 -17.81 2.97 3.99
C GLN A 127 -18.45 4.27 4.47
N ALA A 128 -18.27 4.64 5.74
CA ALA A 128 -18.82 5.88 6.29
C ALA A 128 -18.22 7.14 5.63
N LEU A 129 -16.92 7.14 5.30
CA LEU A 129 -16.30 8.20 4.49
C LEU A 129 -16.97 8.31 3.12
N LEU A 130 -17.16 7.19 2.41
CA LEU A 130 -17.79 7.19 1.08
C LEU A 130 -19.25 7.69 1.16
N GLN A 131 -19.99 7.29 2.19
CA GLN A 131 -21.35 7.76 2.42
C GLN A 131 -21.41 9.26 2.68
N GLN A 132 -20.46 9.84 3.44
CA GLN A 132 -20.36 11.30 3.64
C GLN A 132 -20.07 12.03 2.32
N GLU A 133 -19.30 11.43 1.42
CA GLU A 133 -19.00 11.99 0.09
C GLU A 133 -20.12 11.76 -0.93
N GLY A 134 -21.27 11.17 -0.52
CA GLY A 134 -22.40 10.88 -1.39
C GLY A 134 -22.09 9.82 -2.45
N ILE A 135 -21.22 8.85 -2.12
CA ILE A 135 -20.78 7.79 -3.03
C ILE A 135 -21.46 6.48 -2.64
N ASP A 136 -22.35 5.99 -3.48
CA ASP A 136 -23.13 4.78 -3.25
C ASP A 136 -22.49 3.51 -3.80
N GLN A 137 -21.64 3.65 -4.85
CA GLN A 137 -20.95 2.53 -5.48
C GLN A 137 -19.54 2.91 -5.89
N VAL A 138 -18.61 1.95 -5.77
CA VAL A 138 -17.20 2.12 -6.13
C VAL A 138 -16.60 0.86 -6.77
N SER A 139 -15.65 1.05 -7.67
CA SER A 139 -14.67 0.03 -8.01
C SER A 139 -13.58 0.03 -6.92
N VAL A 140 -13.53 -1.02 -6.11
CA VAL A 140 -12.58 -1.12 -4.99
C VAL A 140 -11.28 -1.74 -5.46
N ILE A 141 -10.17 -1.03 -5.32
CA ILE A 141 -8.83 -1.47 -5.72
C ILE A 141 -7.96 -1.51 -4.47
N GLY A 142 -7.51 -2.69 -4.08
CA GLY A 142 -6.70 -2.88 -2.86
C GLY A 142 -5.38 -3.57 -3.12
N HIS A 143 -4.29 -2.96 -2.65
CA HIS A 143 -2.94 -3.50 -2.73
C HIS A 143 -2.51 -4.10 -1.39
N SER A 144 -1.92 -5.30 -1.40
CA SER A 144 -1.32 -5.91 -0.21
C SER A 144 -2.34 -6.03 0.95
N MET A 145 -2.08 -5.43 2.13
CA MET A 145 -3.06 -5.32 3.23
C MET A 145 -4.37 -4.65 2.77
N GLY A 146 -4.28 -3.65 1.88
CA GLY A 146 -5.45 -3.02 1.26
C GLY A 146 -6.29 -4.00 0.46
N GLY A 147 -5.71 -5.10 -0.04
CA GLY A 147 -6.45 -6.20 -0.67
C GLY A 147 -7.27 -7.00 0.32
N MET A 148 -6.74 -7.28 1.54
CA MET A 148 -7.54 -7.89 2.62
C MET A 148 -8.71 -6.97 3.03
N LEU A 149 -8.44 -5.67 3.14
CA LEU A 149 -9.47 -4.68 3.45
C LEU A 149 -10.52 -4.57 2.34
N ALA A 150 -10.10 -4.60 1.06
CA ALA A 150 -10.99 -4.57 -0.10
C ALA A 150 -11.92 -5.79 -0.11
N ALA A 151 -11.38 -6.98 0.14
CA ALA A 151 -12.18 -8.20 0.27
C ALA A 151 -13.18 -8.10 1.44
N ARG A 152 -12.75 -7.58 2.59
CA ARG A 152 -13.64 -7.34 3.75
C ARG A 152 -14.72 -6.30 3.44
N LEU A 153 -14.40 -5.24 2.71
CA LEU A 153 -15.38 -4.23 2.29
C LEU A 153 -16.44 -4.86 1.37
N ALA A 154 -16.02 -5.62 0.35
CA ALA A 154 -16.93 -6.30 -0.58
C ALA A 154 -17.83 -7.32 0.13
N LEU A 155 -17.31 -8.03 1.14
CA LEU A 155 -18.10 -8.99 1.94
C LEU A 155 -19.11 -8.32 2.87
N ASN A 156 -18.72 -7.20 3.51
CA ASN A 156 -19.59 -6.52 4.46
C ASN A 156 -20.59 -5.58 3.79
N TYR A 157 -20.22 -5.02 2.63
CA TYR A 157 -20.99 -4.01 1.89
C TYR A 157 -21.09 -4.37 0.39
N PRO A 158 -21.69 -5.51 0.02
CA PRO A 158 -21.70 -5.99 -1.36
C PRO A 158 -22.40 -5.04 -2.34
N GLN A 159 -23.31 -4.18 -1.86
CA GLN A 159 -23.98 -3.18 -2.70
C GLN A 159 -23.09 -1.98 -3.01
N LEU A 160 -22.07 -1.71 -2.17
CA LEU A 160 -21.12 -0.62 -2.36
C LEU A 160 -20.04 -0.99 -3.39
N ALA A 161 -19.57 -2.24 -3.39
CA ALA A 161 -18.51 -2.71 -4.26
C ALA A 161 -19.08 -3.21 -5.60
N GLU A 162 -19.10 -2.35 -6.62
CA GLU A 162 -19.53 -2.75 -7.97
C GLU A 162 -18.50 -3.66 -8.65
N GLN A 163 -17.22 -3.48 -8.29
CA GLN A 163 -16.09 -4.24 -8.82
C GLN A 163 -14.99 -4.32 -7.76
N LEU A 164 -14.31 -5.46 -7.67
CA LEU A 164 -13.20 -5.69 -6.76
C LEU A 164 -11.92 -5.96 -7.55
N VAL A 165 -10.86 -5.23 -7.26
CA VAL A 165 -9.52 -5.44 -7.83
C VAL A 165 -8.53 -5.71 -6.70
N LEU A 166 -7.92 -6.87 -6.71
CA LEU A 166 -6.95 -7.32 -5.72
C LEU A 166 -5.55 -7.31 -6.35
N VAL A 167 -4.72 -6.36 -5.93
CA VAL A 167 -3.36 -6.16 -6.44
C VAL A 167 -2.38 -6.77 -5.45
N ASN A 168 -1.75 -7.87 -5.80
CA ASN A 168 -0.85 -8.62 -4.91
C ASN A 168 -1.35 -8.62 -3.45
N PRO A 169 -2.62 -9.01 -3.19
CA PRO A 169 -3.16 -8.96 -1.84
C PRO A 169 -2.38 -9.92 -0.95
N ILE A 170 -2.06 -9.52 0.27
CA ILE A 170 -1.67 -10.48 1.30
C ILE A 170 -2.91 -11.18 1.85
N GLY A 171 -2.74 -12.27 2.62
CA GLY A 171 -3.86 -13.05 3.13
C GLY A 171 -4.53 -13.97 2.12
N LEU A 172 -3.83 -14.30 1.02
CA LEU A 172 -4.19 -15.41 0.13
C LEU A 172 -3.85 -16.79 0.74
N GLU A 173 -3.24 -16.80 1.90
CA GLU A 173 -2.97 -17.97 2.75
C GLU A 173 -3.21 -17.59 4.21
N ASP A 174 -3.62 -18.54 5.03
CA ASP A 174 -3.78 -18.38 6.47
C ASP A 174 -2.47 -18.81 7.15
N TRP A 175 -1.63 -17.86 7.51
CA TRP A 175 -0.30 -18.14 8.08
C TRP A 175 -0.36 -18.93 9.37
N GLN A 176 -1.41 -18.76 10.20
CA GLN A 176 -1.58 -19.54 11.43
C GLN A 176 -1.87 -21.02 11.09
N ALA A 177 -2.79 -21.24 10.14
CA ALA A 177 -3.13 -22.59 9.68
C ALA A 177 -1.93 -23.26 8.99
N GLU A 178 -1.07 -22.47 8.31
CA GLU A 178 0.18 -22.92 7.69
C GLU A 178 1.29 -23.27 8.71
N GLY A 179 1.12 -22.91 9.97
CA GLY A 179 2.07 -23.20 11.04
C GLY A 179 3.06 -22.09 11.35
N VAL A 180 2.78 -20.85 10.97
CA VAL A 180 3.56 -19.68 11.39
C VAL A 180 3.26 -19.37 12.86
N PRO A 181 4.26 -19.32 13.77
CA PRO A 181 4.02 -19.00 15.17
C PRO A 181 3.48 -17.59 15.38
N TYR A 182 2.53 -17.46 16.29
CA TYR A 182 2.03 -16.16 16.74
C TYR A 182 3.14 -15.34 17.39
N ALA A 183 3.18 -14.04 17.12
CA ALA A 183 3.99 -13.06 17.83
C ALA A 183 3.07 -12.14 18.62
N HIS A 184 3.26 -12.05 19.93
CA HIS A 184 2.45 -11.17 20.77
C HIS A 184 2.78 -9.70 20.49
N ILE A 185 1.84 -8.82 20.83
CA ILE A 185 1.89 -7.40 20.48
C ILE A 185 3.18 -6.70 20.93
N ASP A 186 3.73 -7.06 22.12
CA ASP A 186 4.96 -6.44 22.61
C ASP A 186 6.18 -6.79 21.73
N GLN A 187 6.24 -8.03 21.21
CA GLN A 187 7.30 -8.42 20.27
C GLN A 187 7.19 -7.64 18.96
N LEU A 188 5.98 -7.48 18.44
CA LEU A 188 5.73 -6.69 17.24
C LEU A 188 6.11 -5.22 17.45
N TYR A 189 5.73 -4.65 18.60
CA TYR A 189 6.08 -3.27 18.96
C TYR A 189 7.59 -3.07 19.08
N GLN A 190 8.31 -3.98 19.75
CA GLN A 190 9.76 -3.91 19.85
C GLN A 190 10.46 -4.04 18.48
N ALA A 191 9.87 -4.76 17.55
CA ALA A 191 10.36 -4.83 16.18
C ALA A 191 10.12 -3.50 15.43
N GLU A 192 8.91 -2.94 15.53
CA GLU A 192 8.55 -1.67 14.91
C GLU A 192 9.40 -0.50 15.44
N LEU A 193 9.78 -0.48 16.72
CA LEU A 193 10.68 0.53 17.30
C LEU A 193 12.09 0.54 16.68
N LYS A 194 12.48 -0.53 15.98
CA LYS A 194 13.78 -0.63 15.28
C LYS A 194 13.69 -0.25 13.81
N THR A 195 12.49 0.09 13.36
CA THR A 195 12.23 0.45 11.96
C THR A 195 12.90 1.78 11.63
N ASP A 196 13.61 1.81 10.51
CA ASP A 196 14.30 2.96 9.93
C ASP A 196 14.34 2.85 8.40
N PHE A 197 14.97 3.82 7.74
CA PHE A 197 15.07 3.86 6.29
C PHE A 197 15.74 2.60 5.72
N ASP A 198 16.86 2.18 6.30
CA ASP A 198 17.64 1.06 5.79
C ASP A 198 16.90 -0.27 5.93
N SER A 199 16.22 -0.48 7.04
CA SER A 199 15.43 -1.69 7.29
C SER A 199 14.20 -1.77 6.39
N ILE A 200 13.50 -0.65 6.16
CA ILE A 200 12.37 -0.59 5.22
C ILE A 200 12.86 -0.87 3.80
N LYS A 201 13.94 -0.20 3.38
CA LYS A 201 14.54 -0.39 2.05
C LYS A 201 14.96 -1.83 1.82
N ALA A 202 15.69 -2.42 2.77
CA ALA A 202 16.15 -3.81 2.68
C ALA A 202 14.96 -4.79 2.58
N TYR A 203 13.89 -4.55 3.35
CA TYR A 203 12.68 -5.35 3.28
C TYR A 203 11.99 -5.24 1.91
N GLN A 204 11.75 -4.01 1.43
CA GLN A 204 11.08 -3.78 0.16
C GLN A 204 11.92 -4.30 -1.01
N GLN A 205 13.24 -4.04 -1.02
CA GLN A 205 14.13 -4.55 -2.06
C GLN A 205 14.06 -6.07 -2.15
N LYS A 206 14.10 -6.77 -1.01
CA LYS A 206 14.09 -8.23 -0.96
C LYS A 206 12.75 -8.82 -1.38
N PHE A 207 11.64 -8.32 -0.81
CA PHE A 207 10.33 -8.97 -0.92
C PHE A 207 9.41 -8.30 -1.95
N TYR A 208 9.55 -6.98 -2.19
CA TYR A 208 8.68 -6.27 -3.12
C TYR A 208 9.24 -6.23 -4.53
N TYR A 209 10.55 -6.08 -4.66
CA TYR A 209 11.22 -5.85 -5.95
C TYR A 209 12.21 -6.96 -6.34
N ASN A 210 12.11 -8.13 -5.70
CA ASN A 210 12.90 -9.32 -6.01
C ASN A 210 14.42 -9.05 -6.08
N GLY A 211 14.96 -8.27 -5.14
CA GLY A 211 16.36 -7.85 -5.08
C GLY A 211 16.73 -6.65 -5.95
N ASN A 212 15.88 -6.25 -6.89
CA ASN A 212 16.07 -5.06 -7.71
C ASN A 212 15.78 -3.78 -6.89
N TRP A 213 16.41 -2.67 -7.29
CA TRP A 213 16.12 -1.37 -6.68
C TRP A 213 16.29 -0.26 -7.71
N LYS A 214 15.32 0.67 -7.75
CA LYS A 214 15.41 1.89 -8.54
C LYS A 214 15.43 3.10 -7.59
N PRO A 215 16.20 4.16 -7.90
CA PRO A 215 16.28 5.35 -7.04
C PRO A 215 14.93 6.00 -6.72
N GLU A 216 13.96 5.95 -7.65
CA GLU A 216 12.62 6.50 -7.48
C GLU A 216 11.82 5.83 -6.36
N TYR A 217 12.20 4.63 -5.91
CA TYR A 217 11.53 3.95 -4.79
C TYR A 217 11.93 4.55 -3.44
N ASP A 218 13.09 5.24 -3.35
CA ASP A 218 13.61 5.82 -2.11
C ASP A 218 12.61 6.82 -1.48
N ARG A 219 11.82 7.56 -2.30
CA ARG A 219 10.80 8.49 -1.78
C ARG A 219 9.72 7.79 -0.93
N TRP A 220 9.33 6.58 -1.30
CA TRP A 220 8.32 5.81 -0.57
C TRP A 220 8.88 5.23 0.72
N VAL A 221 10.15 4.87 0.71
CA VAL A 221 10.88 4.48 1.93
C VAL A 221 11.05 5.68 2.86
N ALA A 222 11.48 6.83 2.34
CA ALA A 222 11.66 8.06 3.11
C ALA A 222 10.34 8.55 3.73
N MET A 223 9.22 8.41 3.02
CA MET A 223 7.89 8.74 3.52
C MET A 223 7.56 7.99 4.82
N LEU A 224 7.79 6.69 4.86
CA LEU A 224 7.53 5.88 6.05
C LEU A 224 8.59 6.10 7.13
N ALA A 225 9.87 6.04 6.75
CA ALA A 225 10.99 6.19 7.67
C ALA A 225 10.96 7.53 8.40
N GLY A 226 10.50 8.59 7.73
CA GLY A 226 10.38 9.92 8.30
C GLY A 226 9.45 9.98 9.51
N MET A 227 8.37 9.20 9.55
CA MET A 227 7.48 9.10 10.71
C MET A 227 8.17 8.38 11.90
N TYR A 228 9.04 7.41 11.63
CA TYR A 228 9.81 6.73 12.67
C TYR A 228 11.02 7.55 13.15
N ALA A 229 11.47 8.53 12.37
CA ALA A 229 12.55 9.45 12.74
C ALA A 229 12.06 10.63 13.59
N GLY A 230 10.75 10.90 13.65
CA GLY A 230 10.13 12.00 14.36
C GLY A 230 9.76 11.69 15.81
N GLU A 231 9.24 12.71 16.51
CA GLU A 231 8.78 12.63 17.91
C GLU A 231 7.62 11.63 18.10
N GLY A 232 6.89 11.33 17.03
CA GLY A 232 5.76 10.38 17.04
C GLY A 232 6.13 8.91 16.94
N LYS A 233 7.42 8.56 16.91
CA LYS A 233 7.93 7.19 16.67
C LYS A 233 7.20 6.11 17.47
N GLU A 234 7.06 6.29 18.76
CA GLU A 234 6.44 5.28 19.64
C GLU A 234 4.96 5.06 19.28
N ARG A 235 4.23 6.13 19.00
CA ARG A 235 2.83 6.07 18.56
C ARG A 235 2.69 5.41 17.20
N VAL A 236 3.54 5.75 16.25
CA VAL A 236 3.58 5.12 14.93
C VAL A 236 3.88 3.63 15.08
N ALA A 237 4.93 3.28 15.81
CA ALA A 237 5.34 1.89 16.04
C ALA A 237 4.23 1.06 16.72
N TRP A 238 3.52 1.65 17.71
CA TRP A 238 2.42 0.97 18.38
C TRP A 238 1.26 0.66 17.43
N ASN A 239 0.80 1.65 16.64
CA ASN A 239 -0.26 1.44 15.65
C ASN A 239 0.16 0.44 14.56
N GLN A 240 1.42 0.47 14.14
CA GLN A 240 1.95 -0.47 13.16
C GLN A 240 2.05 -1.90 13.72
N ALA A 241 2.38 -2.06 15.00
CA ALA A 241 2.34 -3.36 15.68
C ALA A 241 0.91 -3.92 15.76
N GLN A 242 -0.07 -3.10 16.17
CA GLN A 242 -1.48 -3.49 16.22
C GLN A 242 -2.02 -3.89 14.84
N THR A 243 -1.66 -3.15 13.79
CA THR A 243 -2.09 -3.50 12.43
C THR A 243 -1.37 -4.73 11.88
N SER A 244 -0.14 -5.01 12.30
CA SER A 244 0.56 -6.28 12.01
C SER A 244 -0.15 -7.48 12.66
N GLU A 245 -0.58 -7.32 13.91
CA GLU A 245 -1.37 -8.35 14.60
C GLU A 245 -2.73 -8.57 13.91
N MET A 246 -3.44 -7.49 13.56
CA MET A 246 -4.68 -7.56 12.80
C MET A 246 -4.51 -8.34 11.49
N VAL A 247 -3.47 -8.02 10.71
CA VAL A 247 -3.15 -8.74 9.46
C VAL A 247 -2.97 -10.23 9.72
N PHE A 248 -2.20 -10.59 10.74
CA PHE A 248 -1.85 -11.98 11.04
C PHE A 248 -3.04 -12.78 11.61
N THR A 249 -3.88 -12.16 12.45
CA THR A 249 -4.94 -12.86 13.20
C THR A 249 -6.32 -12.83 12.53
N GLN A 250 -6.47 -12.11 11.42
CA GLN A 250 -7.77 -11.94 10.76
C GLN A 250 -7.70 -12.36 9.28
N PRO A 251 -7.48 -13.66 8.99
CA PRO A 251 -7.44 -14.16 7.63
C PRO A 251 -8.78 -13.93 6.91
N VAL A 252 -8.72 -13.56 5.63
CA VAL A 252 -9.92 -13.30 4.79
C VAL A 252 -10.18 -14.42 3.80
N ILE A 253 -9.18 -15.28 3.55
CA ILE A 253 -9.22 -16.33 2.52
C ILE A 253 -10.40 -17.29 2.67
N HIS A 254 -10.79 -17.63 3.90
CA HIS A 254 -11.87 -18.57 4.18
C HIS A 254 -13.26 -18.07 3.73
N GLU A 255 -13.39 -16.77 3.48
CA GLU A 255 -14.64 -16.15 3.05
C GLU A 255 -14.67 -15.84 1.54
N PHE A 256 -13.59 -16.08 0.80
CA PHE A 256 -13.51 -15.83 -0.65
C PHE A 256 -14.63 -16.47 -1.47
N PRO A 257 -15.11 -17.68 -1.16
CA PRO A 257 -16.27 -18.27 -1.85
C PRO A 257 -17.60 -17.47 -1.70
N ARG A 258 -17.66 -16.55 -0.74
CA ARG A 258 -18.84 -15.68 -0.49
C ARG A 258 -18.75 -14.33 -1.20
N ILE A 259 -17.63 -14.01 -1.82
CA ILE A 259 -17.48 -12.75 -2.58
C ILE A 259 -18.34 -12.86 -3.85
N SER A 260 -19.42 -12.11 -3.91
CA SER A 260 -20.33 -12.06 -5.08
C SER A 260 -19.93 -10.96 -6.07
N THR A 261 -19.07 -10.02 -5.67
CA THR A 261 -18.60 -8.91 -6.49
C THR A 261 -17.69 -9.44 -7.61
N PRO A 262 -17.89 -9.02 -8.89
CA PRO A 262 -16.95 -9.33 -9.97
C PRO A 262 -15.52 -8.94 -9.58
N THR A 263 -14.59 -9.91 -9.62
CA THR A 263 -13.26 -9.72 -9.06
C THR A 263 -12.16 -9.88 -10.11
N LEU A 264 -11.21 -8.97 -10.09
CA LEU A 264 -9.96 -9.03 -10.84
C LEU A 264 -8.79 -9.22 -9.90
N LEU A 265 -7.99 -10.27 -10.08
CA LEU A 265 -6.71 -10.44 -9.39
C LEU A 265 -5.58 -10.01 -10.34
N LEU A 266 -4.73 -9.10 -9.87
CA LEU A 266 -3.52 -8.63 -10.55
C LEU A 266 -2.32 -9.09 -9.73
N ILE A 267 -1.59 -10.11 -10.21
CA ILE A 267 -0.61 -10.85 -9.41
C ILE A 267 0.78 -10.80 -10.04
N GLY A 268 1.75 -10.21 -9.35
CA GLY A 268 3.17 -10.30 -9.66
C GLY A 268 3.74 -11.67 -9.29
N GLY A 269 4.31 -12.36 -10.26
CA GLY A 269 4.78 -13.74 -10.14
C GLY A 269 6.03 -13.92 -9.28
N LEU A 270 6.81 -12.85 -9.11
CA LEU A 270 8.01 -12.84 -8.28
C LEU A 270 7.75 -12.45 -6.81
N ASP A 271 6.53 -12.10 -6.47
CA ASP A 271 6.15 -11.79 -5.07
C ASP A 271 6.38 -13.00 -4.16
N ARG A 272 6.98 -12.74 -3.00
CA ARG A 272 7.23 -13.73 -1.93
C ARG A 272 6.85 -13.17 -0.55
N THR A 273 5.96 -12.18 -0.53
CA THR A 273 5.53 -11.55 0.72
C THR A 273 4.70 -12.51 1.55
N ALA A 274 5.21 -12.88 2.72
CA ALA A 274 4.52 -13.74 3.68
C ALA A 274 4.75 -13.22 5.10
N PRO A 275 3.81 -12.48 5.69
CA PRO A 275 3.92 -11.97 7.05
C PRO A 275 4.23 -13.07 8.06
N GLY A 276 5.32 -12.90 8.80
CA GLY A 276 5.74 -13.85 9.84
C GLY A 276 6.54 -15.04 9.35
N ALA A 277 6.82 -15.19 8.05
CA ALA A 277 7.64 -16.29 7.53
C ALA A 277 9.00 -16.42 8.20
N ASN A 278 9.59 -15.31 8.65
CA ASN A 278 10.85 -15.30 9.40
C ASN A 278 10.77 -15.94 10.81
N ARG A 279 9.58 -16.23 11.30
CA ARG A 279 9.34 -16.93 12.56
C ARG A 279 8.96 -18.40 12.36
N ALA A 280 8.61 -18.76 11.14
CA ALA A 280 8.19 -20.12 10.82
C ALA A 280 9.37 -21.10 10.79
N PRO A 281 9.12 -22.39 11.06
CA PRO A 281 10.11 -23.44 10.73
C PRO A 281 10.50 -23.37 9.26
N ASP A 282 11.75 -23.73 8.93
CA ASP A 282 12.29 -23.61 7.56
C ASP A 282 11.42 -24.27 6.48
N GLU A 283 10.84 -25.44 6.79
CA GLU A 283 9.98 -26.15 5.86
C GLU A 283 8.64 -25.43 5.60
N VAL A 284 8.15 -24.70 6.59
CA VAL A 284 6.96 -23.85 6.44
C VAL A 284 7.34 -22.61 5.64
N ALA A 285 8.40 -21.88 6.06
CA ALA A 285 8.85 -20.66 5.41
C ALA A 285 9.11 -20.80 3.92
N LYS A 286 9.66 -21.92 3.48
CA LYS A 286 9.98 -22.20 2.05
C LYS A 286 8.74 -22.28 1.15
N ARG A 287 7.58 -22.68 1.67
CA ARG A 287 6.36 -22.83 0.86
C ARG A 287 5.46 -21.61 0.87
N LEU A 288 5.63 -20.71 1.86
CA LEU A 288 4.83 -19.49 1.98
C LEU A 288 5.11 -18.50 0.85
N GLY A 289 4.11 -17.67 0.54
CA GLY A 289 4.25 -16.57 -0.42
C GLY A 289 4.47 -17.04 -1.86
N ASN A 290 3.97 -18.21 -2.24
CA ASN A 290 4.00 -18.67 -3.64
C ASN A 290 2.86 -18.03 -4.44
N TYR A 291 3.00 -16.75 -4.76
CA TYR A 291 1.92 -15.96 -5.40
C TYR A 291 1.41 -16.51 -6.72
N PRO A 292 2.21 -17.11 -7.61
CA PRO A 292 1.67 -17.79 -8.80
C PRO A 292 0.65 -18.88 -8.47
N GLU A 293 0.86 -19.63 -7.39
CA GLU A 293 -0.08 -20.66 -6.93
C GLU A 293 -1.24 -20.04 -6.15
N LEU A 294 -0.94 -19.17 -5.19
CA LEU A 294 -1.93 -18.48 -4.36
C LEU A 294 -2.93 -17.67 -5.20
N GLY A 295 -2.47 -17.01 -6.25
CA GLY A 295 -3.33 -16.28 -7.18
C GLY A 295 -4.30 -17.18 -7.94
N ARG A 296 -3.83 -18.37 -8.40
CA ARG A 296 -4.70 -19.35 -9.06
C ARG A 296 -5.73 -19.94 -8.09
N GLN A 297 -5.31 -20.27 -6.88
CA GLN A 297 -6.22 -20.78 -5.84
C GLN A 297 -7.29 -19.75 -5.47
N ALA A 298 -6.89 -18.49 -5.23
CA ALA A 298 -7.83 -17.42 -4.95
C ALA A 298 -8.83 -17.19 -6.09
N ALA A 299 -8.35 -17.20 -7.35
CA ALA A 299 -9.23 -17.08 -8.51
C ALA A 299 -10.20 -18.26 -8.64
N ALA A 300 -9.80 -19.46 -8.23
CA ALA A 300 -10.69 -20.62 -8.23
C ALA A 300 -11.72 -20.58 -7.08
N MET A 301 -11.41 -19.90 -5.97
CA MET A 301 -12.31 -19.77 -4.82
C MET A 301 -13.38 -18.69 -5.01
N ILE A 302 -13.08 -17.59 -5.70
CA ILE A 302 -14.00 -16.46 -5.88
C ILE A 302 -14.86 -16.73 -7.14
N PRO A 303 -16.21 -16.80 -7.02
CA PRO A 303 -17.09 -17.26 -8.11
C PRO A 303 -16.98 -16.49 -9.42
N GLN A 304 -16.70 -15.18 -9.37
CA GLN A 304 -16.61 -14.31 -10.55
C GLN A 304 -15.21 -13.68 -10.67
N ALA A 305 -14.18 -14.47 -10.41
CA ALA A 305 -12.82 -13.97 -10.48
C ALA A 305 -12.16 -14.17 -11.85
N ARG A 306 -11.33 -13.21 -12.20
CA ARG A 306 -10.36 -13.30 -13.31
C ARG A 306 -8.96 -13.03 -12.75
N LEU A 307 -7.98 -13.73 -13.27
CA LEU A 307 -6.58 -13.59 -12.90
C LEU A 307 -5.79 -13.02 -14.09
N VAL A 308 -5.05 -11.95 -13.85
CA VAL A 308 -3.97 -11.47 -14.71
C VAL A 308 -2.67 -11.60 -13.94
N ALA A 309 -1.74 -12.36 -14.49
CA ALA A 309 -0.42 -12.57 -13.90
C ALA A 309 0.64 -11.74 -14.63
N PHE A 310 1.55 -11.14 -13.85
CA PHE A 310 2.75 -10.47 -14.33
C PHE A 310 3.97 -11.30 -13.94
N PRO A 311 4.46 -12.20 -14.82
CA PRO A 311 5.47 -13.21 -14.46
C PRO A 311 6.76 -12.63 -13.87
N ASP A 312 7.15 -11.44 -14.34
CA ASP A 312 8.42 -10.79 -14.05
C ASP A 312 8.32 -9.65 -13.03
N LEU A 313 7.13 -9.43 -12.43
CA LEU A 313 6.92 -8.38 -11.44
C LEU A 313 6.79 -8.93 -10.02
N GLY A 314 7.16 -8.10 -9.04
CA GLY A 314 7.11 -8.41 -7.63
C GLY A 314 5.79 -7.99 -6.95
N HIS A 315 5.90 -7.58 -5.68
CA HIS A 315 4.76 -7.26 -4.81
C HIS A 315 4.04 -5.96 -5.17
N SER A 316 4.70 -5.04 -5.86
CA SER A 316 4.15 -3.69 -6.13
C SER A 316 4.15 -3.39 -7.64
N PRO A 317 3.41 -4.16 -8.46
CA PRO A 317 3.43 -4.02 -9.92
C PRO A 317 3.02 -2.62 -10.39
N GLN A 318 2.15 -1.91 -9.65
CA GLN A 318 1.73 -0.53 -9.93
C GLN A 318 2.88 0.49 -9.80
N VAL A 319 3.93 0.15 -9.06
CA VAL A 319 5.14 0.98 -8.89
C VAL A 319 6.28 0.47 -9.76
N GLU A 320 6.41 -0.84 -9.90
CA GLU A 320 7.52 -1.51 -10.59
C GLU A 320 7.45 -1.37 -12.12
N ALA A 321 6.24 -1.55 -12.68
CA ALA A 321 5.96 -1.48 -14.12
C ALA A 321 4.60 -0.80 -14.39
N PRO A 322 4.51 0.53 -14.15
CA PRO A 322 3.23 1.25 -14.16
C PRO A 322 2.48 1.15 -15.48
N GLU A 323 3.15 1.17 -16.63
CA GLU A 323 2.49 1.12 -17.93
C GLU A 323 1.80 -0.23 -18.19
N GLU A 324 2.47 -1.33 -17.84
CA GLU A 324 1.95 -2.69 -17.99
C GLU A 324 0.79 -2.92 -17.01
N PHE A 325 0.98 -2.54 -15.75
CA PHE A 325 -0.02 -2.67 -14.71
C PHE A 325 -1.29 -1.88 -15.04
N HIS A 326 -1.15 -0.59 -15.37
CA HIS A 326 -2.32 0.26 -15.61
C HIS A 326 -3.11 -0.12 -16.86
N ARG A 327 -2.46 -0.63 -17.91
CA ARG A 327 -3.15 -1.21 -19.05
C ARG A 327 -4.05 -2.37 -18.64
N ALA A 328 -3.52 -3.33 -17.88
CA ALA A 328 -4.29 -4.46 -17.37
C ALA A 328 -5.42 -4.03 -16.41
N LEU A 329 -5.16 -3.03 -15.56
CA LEU A 329 -6.17 -2.47 -14.67
C LEU A 329 -7.34 -1.84 -15.45
N ILE A 330 -7.06 -0.95 -16.39
CA ILE A 330 -8.09 -0.27 -17.19
C ILE A 330 -8.89 -1.27 -18.03
N GLU A 331 -8.25 -2.22 -18.71
CA GLU A 331 -8.94 -3.29 -19.45
C GLU A 331 -9.81 -4.15 -18.51
N GLY A 332 -9.36 -4.35 -17.29
CA GLY A 332 -10.09 -5.07 -16.27
C GLY A 332 -11.33 -4.35 -15.78
N LEU A 333 -11.26 -3.03 -15.61
CA LEU A 333 -12.36 -2.18 -15.14
C LEU A 333 -13.44 -1.91 -16.19
N GLN A 334 -13.13 -2.08 -17.47
CA GLN A 334 -14.05 -1.85 -18.58
C GLN A 334 -14.97 -3.06 -18.89
N ARG A 335 -14.68 -4.21 -18.32
CA ARG A 335 -15.42 -5.47 -18.52
C ARG A 335 -16.35 -5.77 -17.36
#